data_0c6aa97d4093bb283a197830e1575dba
#
_entry.id   0c6aa97d4093bb283a197830e1575dba
#
_cell.length_a   1.000
_cell.length_b   1.000
_cell.length_c   1.000
_cell.angle_alpha   90.00
_cell.angle_beta   90.00
_cell.angle_gamma   90.00
#
_symmetry.space_group_name_H-M   'P 1'
#
loop_
_entity.id
_entity.type
_entity.pdbx_description
1 polymer ?
#
loop_
_entity_poly.entity_id
_entity_poly.type
_entity_poly.pdbx_seq_one_letter_code
_entity_poly.pdbx_strand_id
1 'polypeptide(L)'
;MGMDRKYNAEFFFKKAFEKLGHDVLLLNEYEGIEYPLITRILHTRTSLFKYYLKNLPINKNMIKEIHEIDPDVIIIFKGELVSEDNLKRISENYDSYLYYPDTFRFKPILKNRLKYFSAVFTAANEKDFYLSLGARRVVTVPWACDPELHRKLEINKLYNVSFIGTWYPNRGRIVRGFDDIYVFGSYWLRRKNTFPPVYGEEYVKVINETIINLNLHNNTDILADAPNMRTFEISGCGGFQIANSIRSIKKYFPQMPTFSDVHELKEMVDYYLSSSDEIDEISLKNQEICYRNYKYEDSAKKIIENL
;
A
#
# COMPACT_ATOMS: atom_id res chain seq x y z
N MET A 1 4.26 -14.66 -3.37
CA MET A 1 4.62 -14.17 -4.72
C MET A 1 4.25 -12.71 -4.82
N GLY A 2 5.06 -11.87 -5.41
CA GLY A 2 4.83 -10.42 -5.49
C GLY A 2 5.98 -9.72 -6.21
N MET A 3 6.15 -8.42 -5.96
CA MET A 3 7.22 -7.62 -6.55
C MET A 3 8.46 -7.69 -5.66
N ASP A 4 9.56 -8.21 -6.18
CA ASP A 4 10.86 -8.15 -5.47
C ASP A 4 11.50 -6.77 -5.70
N ARG A 5 11.10 -5.82 -4.88
CA ARG A 5 11.62 -4.47 -4.88
C ARG A 5 11.82 -3.99 -3.45
N LYS A 6 13.03 -3.51 -3.14
CA LYS A 6 13.35 -2.95 -1.83
C LYS A 6 12.37 -1.84 -1.43
N TYR A 7 11.90 -1.87 -0.19
CA TYR A 7 10.96 -0.91 0.41
C TYR A 7 9.53 -0.93 -0.13
N ASN A 8 9.10 -2.01 -0.78
CA ASN A 8 7.68 -2.25 -1.01
C ASN A 8 7.07 -3.15 0.09
N ALA A 9 5.76 -3.37 0.03
CA ALA A 9 5.07 -4.16 1.03
C ALA A 9 5.58 -5.60 1.11
N GLU A 10 5.83 -6.23 -0.04
CA GLU A 10 6.30 -7.62 -0.14
C GLU A 10 7.66 -7.79 0.54
N PHE A 11 8.55 -6.80 0.39
CA PHE A 11 9.84 -6.76 1.08
C PHE A 11 9.67 -6.74 2.61
N PHE A 12 8.79 -5.89 3.12
CA PHE A 12 8.55 -5.79 4.56
C PHE A 12 7.83 -7.03 5.12
N PHE A 13 6.88 -7.59 4.39
CA PHE A 13 6.24 -8.86 4.78
C PHE A 13 7.22 -10.02 4.80
N LYS A 14 8.09 -10.15 3.77
CA LYS A 14 9.16 -11.16 3.76
C LYS A 14 10.00 -11.04 5.04
N LYS A 15 10.53 -9.86 5.33
CA LYS A 15 11.30 -9.58 6.55
C LYS A 15 10.52 -9.93 7.82
N ALA A 16 9.23 -9.63 7.87
CA ALA A 16 8.39 -9.92 9.03
C ALA A 16 8.18 -11.42 9.23
N PHE A 17 7.88 -12.18 8.16
CA PHE A 17 7.76 -13.64 8.24
C PHE A 17 9.07 -14.30 8.65
N GLU A 18 10.22 -13.86 8.10
CA GLU A 18 11.56 -14.35 8.49
C GLU A 18 11.86 -14.10 9.97
N LYS A 19 11.51 -12.91 10.50
CA LYS A 19 11.63 -12.61 11.94
C LYS A 19 10.74 -13.49 12.81
N LEU A 20 9.64 -13.99 12.27
CA LEU A 20 8.74 -14.94 12.97
C LEU A 20 9.20 -16.41 12.83
N GLY A 21 10.36 -16.65 12.21
CA GLY A 21 10.98 -17.98 12.12
C GLY A 21 10.57 -18.80 10.90
N HIS A 22 9.96 -18.18 9.89
CA HIS A 22 9.62 -18.86 8.63
C HIS A 22 10.73 -18.69 7.59
N ASP A 23 10.97 -19.74 6.80
CA ASP A 23 11.78 -19.64 5.59
C ASP A 23 10.93 -19.07 4.45
N VAL A 24 11.39 -17.95 3.84
CA VAL A 24 10.57 -17.18 2.89
C VAL A 24 11.26 -16.98 1.57
N LEU A 25 10.74 -17.61 0.53
CA LEU A 25 11.14 -17.39 -0.84
C LEU A 25 10.19 -16.43 -1.56
N LEU A 26 10.73 -15.41 -2.21
CA LEU A 26 9.94 -14.44 -2.97
C LEU A 26 10.09 -14.70 -4.47
N LEU A 27 9.04 -15.23 -5.09
CA LEU A 27 8.94 -15.30 -6.55
C LEU A 27 8.47 -13.95 -7.10
N ASN A 28 9.30 -13.32 -7.93
CA ASN A 28 9.02 -12.01 -8.49
C ASN A 28 8.09 -12.10 -9.70
N GLU A 29 6.81 -11.73 -9.54
CA GLU A 29 5.84 -11.74 -10.65
C GLU A 29 6.14 -10.70 -11.75
N TYR A 30 7.06 -9.76 -11.50
CA TYR A 30 7.45 -8.68 -12.42
C TYR A 30 8.80 -8.91 -13.10
N GLU A 31 9.44 -10.05 -12.89
CA GLU A 31 10.73 -10.35 -13.48
C GLU A 31 10.66 -10.37 -15.02
N GLY A 32 11.57 -9.64 -15.66
CA GLY A 32 11.62 -9.51 -17.12
C GLY A 32 10.48 -8.71 -17.73
N ILE A 33 9.67 -8.00 -16.93
CA ILE A 33 8.60 -7.15 -17.42
C ILE A 33 9.03 -5.69 -17.36
N GLU A 34 9.40 -5.14 -18.51
CA GLU A 34 9.36 -3.69 -18.68
C GLU A 34 7.88 -3.29 -18.77
N TYR A 35 7.42 -2.46 -17.84
CA TYR A 35 6.04 -1.94 -17.83
C TYR A 35 5.84 -0.98 -19.01
N PRO A 36 5.44 -1.42 -20.21
CA PRO A 36 5.09 -0.49 -21.27
C PRO A 36 3.72 0.10 -20.96
N LEU A 37 3.51 1.33 -21.40
CA LEU A 37 2.23 2.05 -21.32
C LEU A 37 1.04 1.19 -21.83
N ILE A 38 1.31 0.30 -22.75
CA ILE A 38 0.39 -0.69 -23.35
C ILE A 38 -0.22 -1.66 -22.33
N THR A 39 0.47 -2.05 -21.28
CA THR A 39 -0.10 -2.96 -20.26
C THR A 39 -1.24 -2.30 -19.48
N ARG A 40 -1.21 -0.98 -19.26
CA ARG A 40 -2.31 -0.23 -18.64
C ARG A 40 -3.56 -0.20 -19.53
N ILE A 41 -3.37 -0.16 -20.85
CA ILE A 41 -4.46 -0.14 -21.85
C ILE A 41 -5.08 -1.54 -22.00
N LEU A 42 -4.29 -2.60 -21.93
CA LEU A 42 -4.72 -4.00 -22.03
C LEU A 42 -5.57 -4.48 -20.84
N HIS A 43 -5.52 -3.80 -19.69
CA HIS A 43 -6.42 -4.07 -18.57
C HIS A 43 -7.91 -3.92 -18.90
N THR A 44 -8.24 -3.26 -20.01
CA THR A 44 -9.61 -3.03 -20.45
C THR A 44 -10.13 -4.07 -21.46
N ARG A 45 -9.26 -4.89 -22.07
CA ARG A 45 -9.62 -5.89 -23.09
C ARG A 45 -9.29 -7.30 -22.59
N THR A 46 -10.29 -7.99 -22.08
CA THR A 46 -10.14 -9.27 -21.36
C THR A 46 -9.46 -10.40 -22.12
N SER A 47 -9.71 -10.55 -23.44
CA SER A 47 -9.14 -11.66 -24.23
C SER A 47 -7.66 -11.47 -24.56
N LEU A 48 -7.27 -10.25 -24.98
CA LEU A 48 -5.87 -9.92 -25.26
C LEU A 48 -5.02 -9.92 -23.99
N PHE A 49 -5.60 -9.47 -22.88
CA PHE A 49 -4.93 -9.48 -21.59
C PHE A 49 -4.68 -10.93 -21.10
N LYS A 50 -5.65 -11.84 -21.25
CA LYS A 50 -5.48 -13.26 -20.93
C LYS A 50 -4.36 -13.91 -21.76
N TYR A 51 -4.31 -13.61 -23.05
CA TYR A 51 -3.25 -14.11 -23.95
C TYR A 51 -1.88 -13.58 -23.52
N TYR A 52 -1.78 -12.28 -23.22
CA TYR A 52 -0.57 -11.66 -22.74
C TYR A 52 -0.09 -12.30 -21.43
N LEU A 53 -0.96 -12.43 -20.42
CA LEU A 53 -0.63 -13.05 -19.15
C LEU A 53 -0.02 -14.45 -19.31
N LYS A 54 -0.66 -15.29 -20.12
CA LYS A 54 -0.19 -16.67 -20.35
C LYS A 54 1.24 -16.74 -20.91
N ASN A 55 1.67 -15.71 -21.62
CA ASN A 55 2.99 -15.66 -22.26
C ASN A 55 4.06 -14.96 -21.42
N LEU A 56 3.72 -14.41 -20.26
CA LEU A 56 4.72 -13.83 -19.35
C LEU A 56 5.70 -14.90 -18.85
N PRO A 57 7.01 -14.57 -18.71
CA PRO A 57 8.02 -15.49 -18.20
C PRO A 57 7.60 -16.17 -16.91
N ILE A 58 7.12 -15.37 -15.93
CA ILE A 58 6.62 -15.89 -14.65
C ILE A 58 5.56 -16.97 -14.84
N ASN A 59 4.58 -16.80 -15.73
CA ASN A 59 3.51 -17.78 -15.91
C ASN A 59 3.95 -19.05 -16.64
N LYS A 60 5.06 -19.01 -17.38
CA LYS A 60 5.63 -20.21 -18.01
C LYS A 60 6.38 -21.10 -17.02
N ASN A 61 7.09 -20.50 -16.07
CA ASN A 61 8.02 -21.19 -15.17
C ASN A 61 7.42 -21.42 -13.77
N MET A 62 6.48 -20.61 -13.34
CA MET A 62 5.91 -20.56 -11.98
C MET A 62 5.61 -21.93 -11.38
N ILE A 63 4.90 -22.78 -12.09
CA ILE A 63 4.49 -24.08 -11.55
C ILE A 63 5.70 -24.99 -11.33
N LYS A 64 6.69 -24.95 -12.24
CA LYS A 64 7.92 -25.70 -12.10
C LYS A 64 8.71 -25.22 -10.87
N GLU A 65 8.88 -23.90 -10.73
CA GLU A 65 9.57 -23.30 -9.60
C GLU A 65 8.89 -23.60 -8.27
N ILE A 66 7.54 -23.54 -8.21
CA ILE A 66 6.77 -23.90 -7.02
C ILE A 66 6.97 -25.37 -6.65
N HIS A 67 6.98 -26.30 -7.64
CA HIS A 67 7.24 -27.72 -7.39
C HIS A 67 8.69 -27.99 -6.93
N GLU A 68 9.65 -27.25 -7.42
CA GLU A 68 11.06 -27.36 -7.00
C GLU A 68 11.27 -26.84 -5.56
N ILE A 69 10.50 -25.83 -5.15
CA ILE A 69 10.53 -25.25 -3.80
C ILE A 69 9.73 -26.11 -2.82
N ASP A 70 8.63 -26.70 -3.26
CA ASP A 70 7.65 -27.47 -2.47
C ASP A 70 7.23 -26.74 -1.17
N PRO A 71 6.61 -25.55 -1.27
CA PRO A 71 6.29 -24.74 -0.11
C PRO A 71 5.06 -25.28 0.65
N ASP A 72 5.06 -25.15 1.99
CA ASP A 72 3.88 -25.45 2.82
C ASP A 72 2.71 -24.49 2.51
N VAL A 73 3.00 -23.22 2.21
CA VAL A 73 2.00 -22.17 2.00
C VAL A 73 2.44 -21.23 0.88
N ILE A 74 1.49 -20.81 0.05
CA ILE A 74 1.70 -19.81 -1.00
C ILE A 74 0.87 -18.56 -0.69
N ILE A 75 1.53 -17.42 -0.49
CA ILE A 75 0.87 -16.11 -0.38
C ILE A 75 1.13 -15.31 -1.65
N ILE A 76 0.07 -14.95 -2.35
CA ILE A 76 0.15 -14.15 -3.58
C ILE A 76 -0.21 -12.71 -3.25
N PHE A 77 0.73 -11.78 -3.48
CA PHE A 77 0.50 -10.35 -3.33
C PHE A 77 -0.06 -9.79 -4.64
N LYS A 78 -1.24 -9.16 -4.58
CA LYS A 78 -2.00 -8.65 -5.72
C LYS A 78 -2.36 -9.70 -6.77
N GLY A 79 -1.41 -10.48 -7.29
CA GLY A 79 -1.65 -11.57 -8.26
C GLY A 79 -2.25 -11.11 -9.58
N GLU A 80 -2.07 -9.83 -9.93
CA GLU A 80 -2.64 -9.27 -11.17
C GLU A 80 -2.03 -9.90 -12.41
N LEU A 81 -0.76 -10.30 -12.33
CA LEU A 81 0.00 -10.87 -13.43
C LEU A 81 -0.01 -12.40 -13.47
N VAL A 82 -0.56 -13.06 -12.46
CA VAL A 82 -0.69 -14.53 -12.45
C VAL A 82 -1.82 -14.95 -13.37
N SER A 83 -1.58 -15.95 -14.22
CA SER A 83 -2.62 -16.50 -15.12
C SER A 83 -3.66 -17.31 -14.35
N GLU A 84 -4.90 -17.33 -14.86
CA GLU A 84 -5.97 -18.11 -14.23
C GLU A 84 -5.66 -19.62 -14.24
N ASP A 85 -5.02 -20.11 -15.30
CA ASP A 85 -4.59 -21.51 -15.41
C ASP A 85 -3.60 -21.90 -14.29
N ASN A 86 -2.62 -20.99 -13.99
CA ASN A 86 -1.68 -21.22 -12.91
C ASN A 86 -2.34 -21.12 -11.53
N LEU A 87 -3.24 -20.15 -11.31
CA LEU A 87 -4.01 -20.08 -10.06
C LEU A 87 -4.79 -21.35 -9.79
N LYS A 88 -5.43 -21.90 -10.83
CA LYS A 88 -6.14 -23.16 -10.73
C LYS A 88 -5.20 -24.32 -10.32
N ARG A 89 -4.06 -24.47 -11.02
CA ARG A 89 -3.08 -25.53 -10.72
C ARG A 89 -2.47 -25.37 -9.31
N ILE A 90 -2.22 -24.13 -8.87
CA ILE A 90 -1.77 -23.87 -7.51
C ILE A 90 -2.84 -24.31 -6.51
N SER A 91 -4.09 -23.92 -6.69
CA SER A 91 -5.19 -24.24 -5.77
C SER A 91 -5.56 -25.74 -5.70
N GLU A 92 -5.15 -26.53 -6.69
CA GLU A 92 -5.36 -27.98 -6.71
C GLU A 92 -4.29 -28.74 -5.93
N ASN A 93 -3.11 -28.13 -5.67
CA ASN A 93 -1.96 -28.82 -5.10
C ASN A 93 -1.40 -28.16 -3.82
N TYR A 94 -1.73 -26.91 -3.58
CA TYR A 94 -1.17 -26.10 -2.46
C TYR A 94 -2.23 -25.25 -1.79
N ASP A 95 -2.09 -25.05 -0.49
CA ASP A 95 -2.82 -23.99 0.21
C ASP A 95 -2.33 -22.62 -0.25
N SER A 96 -3.24 -21.87 -0.85
CA SER A 96 -2.90 -20.56 -1.43
C SER A 96 -3.81 -19.46 -0.90
N TYR A 97 -3.19 -18.31 -0.66
CA TYR A 97 -3.78 -17.14 -0.05
C TYR A 97 -3.50 -15.90 -0.88
N LEU A 98 -4.45 -14.98 -0.92
CA LEU A 98 -4.28 -13.70 -1.61
C LEU A 98 -4.14 -12.57 -0.60
N TYR A 99 -3.08 -11.78 -0.67
CA TYR A 99 -3.02 -10.47 -0.04
C TYR A 99 -3.31 -9.39 -1.09
N TYR A 100 -4.47 -8.77 -1.00
CA TYR A 100 -4.89 -7.71 -1.91
C TYR A 100 -5.30 -6.46 -1.12
N PRO A 101 -4.39 -5.51 -0.92
CA PRO A 101 -4.63 -4.34 -0.07
C PRO A 101 -5.52 -3.27 -0.71
N ASP A 102 -5.64 -3.29 -2.03
CA ASP A 102 -6.45 -2.36 -2.82
C ASP A 102 -7.90 -2.89 -2.97
N THR A 103 -8.73 -2.23 -3.80
CA THR A 103 -10.09 -2.69 -4.09
C THR A 103 -10.20 -3.42 -5.43
N PHE A 104 -11.00 -4.47 -5.48
CA PHE A 104 -11.38 -5.16 -6.72
C PHE A 104 -12.45 -4.44 -7.54
N ARG A 105 -13.07 -3.36 -7.03
CA ARG A 105 -14.19 -2.68 -7.71
C ARG A 105 -13.86 -2.30 -9.14
N PHE A 106 -12.62 -1.89 -9.40
CA PHE A 106 -12.15 -1.44 -10.70
C PHE A 106 -11.26 -2.46 -11.43
N LYS A 107 -11.26 -3.71 -10.98
CA LYS A 107 -10.46 -4.81 -11.54
C LYS A 107 -11.32 -6.01 -11.92
N PRO A 108 -12.24 -5.88 -12.90
CA PRO A 108 -13.20 -6.93 -13.21
C PRO A 108 -12.56 -8.27 -13.58
N ILE A 109 -11.35 -8.26 -14.17
CA ILE A 109 -10.63 -9.47 -14.56
C ILE A 109 -10.21 -10.33 -13.35
N LEU A 110 -10.05 -9.72 -12.17
CA LEU A 110 -9.63 -10.41 -10.95
C LEU A 110 -10.80 -11.02 -10.18
N LYS A 111 -12.04 -10.54 -10.41
CA LYS A 111 -13.21 -10.95 -9.63
C LYS A 111 -13.43 -12.48 -9.61
N ASN A 112 -13.29 -13.13 -10.74
CA ASN A 112 -13.51 -14.58 -10.87
C ASN A 112 -12.37 -15.44 -10.29
N ARG A 113 -11.29 -14.82 -9.80
CA ARG A 113 -10.10 -15.51 -9.30
C ARG A 113 -10.15 -15.79 -7.81
N LEU A 114 -11.02 -15.11 -7.05
CA LEU A 114 -11.08 -15.24 -5.59
C LEU A 114 -11.40 -16.66 -5.13
N LYS A 115 -12.12 -17.43 -5.92
CA LYS A 115 -12.46 -18.84 -5.65
C LYS A 115 -11.25 -19.78 -5.54
N TYR A 116 -10.10 -19.39 -6.08
CA TYR A 116 -8.86 -20.20 -6.05
C TYR A 116 -8.08 -20.08 -4.74
N PHE A 117 -8.46 -19.15 -3.86
CA PHE A 117 -7.75 -18.89 -2.61
C PHE A 117 -8.51 -19.43 -1.40
N SER A 118 -7.79 -20.00 -0.44
CA SER A 118 -8.33 -20.44 0.84
C SER A 118 -8.83 -19.27 1.66
N ALA A 119 -8.11 -18.13 1.63
CA ALA A 119 -8.57 -16.86 2.16
C ALA A 119 -8.00 -15.65 1.38
N VAL A 120 -8.68 -14.51 1.52
CA VAL A 120 -8.24 -13.20 1.02
C VAL A 120 -7.93 -12.30 2.21
N PHE A 121 -6.72 -11.77 2.26
CA PHE A 121 -6.28 -10.75 3.18
C PHE A 121 -6.36 -9.39 2.48
N THR A 122 -6.96 -8.38 3.12
CA THR A 122 -7.14 -7.06 2.52
C THR A 122 -7.02 -5.95 3.55
N ALA A 123 -6.47 -4.80 3.14
CA ALA A 123 -6.48 -3.59 3.95
C ALA A 123 -7.78 -2.77 3.76
N ALA A 124 -8.55 -3.08 2.71
CA ALA A 124 -9.80 -2.41 2.42
C ALA A 124 -10.93 -2.87 3.35
N ASN A 125 -11.82 -1.95 3.71
CA ASN A 125 -13.00 -2.27 4.53
C ASN A 125 -14.16 -2.76 3.63
N GLU A 126 -13.91 -3.83 2.86
CA GLU A 126 -14.81 -4.34 1.82
C GLU A 126 -15.09 -5.85 1.96
N LYS A 127 -15.11 -6.38 3.19
CA LYS A 127 -15.29 -7.82 3.43
C LYS A 127 -16.49 -8.42 2.68
N ASP A 128 -17.65 -7.82 2.81
CA ASP A 128 -18.89 -8.34 2.18
C ASP A 128 -18.81 -8.28 0.65
N PHE A 129 -18.14 -7.27 0.11
CA PHE A 129 -17.92 -7.17 -1.32
C PHE A 129 -17.03 -8.31 -1.84
N TYR A 130 -15.95 -8.66 -1.15
CA TYR A 130 -15.11 -9.79 -1.54
C TYR A 130 -15.85 -11.14 -1.42
N LEU A 131 -16.64 -11.33 -0.36
CA LEU A 131 -17.48 -12.52 -0.20
C LEU A 131 -18.51 -12.63 -1.34
N SER A 132 -19.14 -11.53 -1.75
CA SER A 132 -20.07 -11.51 -2.88
C SER A 132 -19.42 -11.85 -4.23
N LEU A 133 -18.09 -11.72 -4.34
CA LEU A 133 -17.30 -12.11 -5.51
C LEU A 133 -16.80 -13.55 -5.46
N GLY A 134 -17.19 -14.33 -4.45
CA GLY A 134 -16.83 -15.74 -4.31
C GLY A 134 -15.57 -16.02 -3.49
N ALA A 135 -15.07 -15.05 -2.72
CA ALA A 135 -14.04 -15.34 -1.72
C ALA A 135 -14.60 -16.27 -0.65
N ARG A 136 -13.85 -17.32 -0.28
CA ARG A 136 -14.27 -18.30 0.75
C ARG A 136 -14.21 -17.70 2.15
N ARG A 137 -13.16 -16.93 2.42
CA ARG A 137 -12.91 -16.23 3.68
C ARG A 137 -12.20 -14.92 3.40
N VAL A 138 -12.53 -13.87 4.15
CA VAL A 138 -11.89 -12.54 4.04
C VAL A 138 -11.46 -12.09 5.42
N VAL A 139 -10.20 -11.70 5.54
CA VAL A 139 -9.59 -11.20 6.77
C VAL A 139 -9.03 -9.81 6.52
N THR A 140 -9.41 -8.85 7.34
CA THR A 140 -8.84 -7.50 7.26
C THR A 140 -7.46 -7.49 7.90
N VAL A 141 -6.43 -7.22 7.10
CA VAL A 141 -5.04 -7.02 7.52
C VAL A 141 -4.63 -5.62 7.08
N PRO A 142 -4.55 -4.65 7.99
CA PRO A 142 -4.20 -3.29 7.64
C PRO A 142 -2.76 -3.18 7.11
N TRP A 143 -2.47 -2.06 6.47
CA TRP A 143 -1.11 -1.66 6.21
C TRP A 143 -0.34 -1.47 7.52
N ALA A 144 0.98 -1.39 7.43
CA ALA A 144 1.84 -1.39 8.60
C ALA A 144 3.07 -0.46 8.41
N CYS A 145 3.83 -0.26 9.47
CA CYS A 145 5.16 0.32 9.43
C CYS A 145 6.23 -0.72 9.78
N ASP A 146 7.46 -0.45 9.39
CA ASP A 146 8.66 -1.14 9.88
C ASP A 146 9.42 -0.18 10.81
N PRO A 147 9.44 -0.37 12.14
CA PRO A 147 10.11 0.55 13.07
C PRO A 147 11.63 0.67 12.88
N GLU A 148 12.27 -0.29 12.23
CA GLU A 148 13.70 -0.19 11.91
C GLU A 148 13.96 0.85 10.82
N LEU A 149 13.02 1.04 9.90
CA LEU A 149 13.10 2.05 8.86
C LEU A 149 12.28 3.29 9.21
N HIS A 150 10.97 3.11 9.50
CA HIS A 150 10.04 4.20 9.75
C HIS A 150 10.16 4.68 11.20
N ARG A 151 11.11 5.60 11.44
CA ARG A 151 11.45 6.11 12.77
C ARG A 151 11.58 7.62 12.77
N LYS A 152 11.41 8.21 13.94
CA LYS A 152 11.69 9.64 14.15
C LYS A 152 13.20 9.88 14.03
N LEU A 153 13.55 10.96 13.35
CA LEU A 153 14.93 11.48 13.20
C LEU A 153 15.03 12.85 13.86
N GLU A 154 16.09 13.08 14.59
CA GLU A 154 16.39 14.38 15.20
C GLU A 154 17.09 15.28 14.17
N ILE A 155 16.29 15.86 13.27
CA ILE A 155 16.77 16.71 12.16
C ILE A 155 15.91 17.97 12.04
N ASN A 156 16.48 19.03 11.43
CA ASN A 156 15.77 20.28 11.22
C ASN A 156 14.60 20.14 10.22
N LYS A 157 13.53 20.88 10.46
CA LYS A 157 12.44 21.03 9.50
C LYS A 157 12.87 21.94 8.35
N LEU A 158 12.70 21.45 7.12
CA LEU A 158 13.02 22.17 5.88
C LEU A 158 11.75 22.55 5.11
N TYR A 159 10.67 21.81 5.29
CA TYR A 159 9.44 21.94 4.54
C TYR A 159 8.26 22.21 5.48
N ASN A 160 7.53 23.30 5.27
CA ASN A 160 6.30 23.55 6.02
C ASN A 160 5.24 22.49 5.67
N VAL A 161 5.03 22.27 4.37
CA VAL A 161 4.05 21.30 3.87
C VAL A 161 4.67 20.48 2.75
N SER A 162 4.57 19.14 2.84
CA SER A 162 4.98 18.27 1.75
C SER A 162 3.93 17.23 1.38
N PHE A 163 4.07 16.67 0.18
CA PHE A 163 3.35 15.51 -0.28
C PHE A 163 4.31 14.54 -0.97
N ILE A 164 4.30 13.28 -0.54
CA ILE A 164 5.08 12.22 -1.19
C ILE A 164 4.12 11.28 -1.92
N GLY A 165 4.20 11.22 -3.24
CA GLY A 165 3.38 10.28 -4.02
C GLY A 165 3.23 10.61 -5.49
N THR A 166 2.79 9.60 -6.23
CA THR A 166 2.50 9.69 -7.67
C THR A 166 1.34 10.66 -7.93
N TRP A 167 1.44 11.39 -9.03
CA TRP A 167 0.36 12.25 -9.48
C TRP A 167 -0.89 11.45 -9.88
N TYR A 168 -2.05 11.92 -9.42
CA TYR A 168 -3.38 11.53 -9.87
C TYR A 168 -4.26 12.79 -10.00
N PRO A 169 -5.32 12.78 -10.81
CA PRO A 169 -6.16 13.96 -11.03
C PRO A 169 -6.68 14.62 -9.75
N ASN A 170 -7.16 13.82 -8.79
CA ASN A 170 -7.64 14.32 -7.50
C ASN A 170 -6.54 14.93 -6.64
N ARG A 171 -5.37 14.27 -6.56
CA ARG A 171 -4.19 14.79 -5.86
C ARG A 171 -3.70 16.09 -6.49
N GLY A 172 -3.62 16.11 -7.83
CA GLY A 172 -3.23 17.31 -8.57
C GLY A 172 -4.17 18.49 -8.36
N ARG A 173 -5.47 18.26 -8.14
CA ARG A 173 -6.44 19.32 -7.82
C ARG A 173 -6.17 19.90 -6.44
N ILE A 174 -5.91 19.06 -5.43
CA ILE A 174 -5.62 19.49 -4.07
C ILE A 174 -4.29 20.26 -4.04
N VAL A 175 -3.23 19.67 -4.59
CA VAL A 175 -1.88 20.25 -4.58
C VAL A 175 -1.83 21.61 -5.31
N ARG A 176 -2.62 21.82 -6.36
CA ARG A 176 -2.73 23.14 -7.03
C ARG A 176 -3.33 24.22 -6.15
N GLY A 177 -4.02 23.86 -5.09
CA GLY A 177 -4.55 24.80 -4.11
C GLY A 177 -3.50 25.42 -3.19
N PHE A 178 -2.24 24.95 -3.22
CA PHE A 178 -1.15 25.43 -2.36
C PHE A 178 -0.02 25.99 -3.21
N ASP A 179 0.48 27.18 -2.87
CA ASP A 179 1.61 27.82 -3.56
C ASP A 179 2.93 27.22 -3.10
N ASP A 180 3.10 26.96 -1.82
CA ASP A 180 4.35 26.53 -1.17
C ASP A 180 4.26 25.09 -0.61
N ILE A 181 3.82 24.14 -1.43
CA ILE A 181 3.90 22.72 -1.11
C ILE A 181 5.09 22.06 -1.85
N TYR A 182 5.83 21.23 -1.15
CA TYR A 182 6.92 20.43 -1.69
C TYR A 182 6.40 19.05 -2.08
N VAL A 183 6.65 18.63 -3.32
CA VAL A 183 6.09 17.39 -3.86
C VAL A 183 7.20 16.45 -4.29
N PHE A 184 7.20 15.25 -3.76
CA PHE A 184 8.15 14.18 -4.10
C PHE A 184 7.41 13.04 -4.78
N GLY A 185 7.62 12.85 -6.09
CA GLY A 185 6.90 11.79 -6.79
C GLY A 185 6.95 11.83 -8.30
N SER A 186 6.34 10.81 -8.92
CA SER A 186 6.30 10.65 -10.36
C SER A 186 5.13 11.39 -11.01
N TYR A 187 5.32 11.79 -12.28
CA TYR A 187 4.32 12.40 -13.16
C TYR A 187 3.81 13.78 -12.77
N TRP A 188 4.51 14.50 -11.88
CA TRP A 188 4.23 15.89 -11.52
C TRP A 188 4.91 16.84 -12.53
N LEU A 189 4.22 17.21 -13.58
CA LEU A 189 4.77 18.06 -14.64
C LEU A 189 4.62 19.55 -14.32
N ARG A 190 5.67 20.34 -14.63
CA ARG A 190 5.64 21.81 -14.68
C ARG A 190 5.21 22.52 -13.40
N ARG A 191 5.57 21.97 -12.23
CA ARG A 191 5.32 22.62 -10.95
C ARG A 191 6.63 22.97 -10.25
N LYS A 192 6.68 24.18 -9.65
CA LYS A 192 7.74 24.58 -8.71
C LYS A 192 7.75 23.61 -7.50
N ASN A 193 8.87 23.41 -6.87
CA ASN A 193 9.05 22.55 -5.69
C ASN A 193 8.62 21.08 -5.92
N THR A 194 8.93 20.56 -7.11
CA THR A 194 8.68 19.14 -7.44
C THR A 194 9.99 18.40 -7.61
N PHE A 195 10.10 17.25 -6.95
CA PHE A 195 11.28 16.42 -6.85
C PHE A 195 10.99 15.00 -7.32
N PRO A 196 12.03 14.23 -7.69
CA PRO A 196 11.88 12.80 -7.96
C PRO A 196 11.24 12.03 -6.81
N PRO A 197 10.69 10.83 -7.06
CA PRO A 197 10.18 9.97 -5.99
C PRO A 197 11.31 9.53 -5.06
N VAL A 198 11.02 9.52 -3.75
CA VAL A 198 11.95 9.12 -2.68
C VAL A 198 11.50 7.79 -2.05
N TYR A 199 12.45 6.98 -1.58
CA TYR A 199 12.22 5.65 -0.99
C TYR A 199 13.20 5.39 0.15
N GLY A 200 12.85 4.45 1.04
CA GLY A 200 13.72 4.01 2.12
C GLY A 200 14.13 5.14 3.06
N GLU A 201 15.40 5.26 3.37
CA GLU A 201 15.93 6.28 4.30
C GLU A 201 15.67 7.72 3.80
N GLU A 202 15.71 7.95 2.48
CA GLU A 202 15.41 9.26 1.93
C GLU A 202 13.93 9.63 2.09
N TYR A 203 13.02 8.66 1.96
CA TYR A 203 11.59 8.83 2.26
C TYR A 203 11.38 9.20 3.74
N VAL A 204 12.02 8.48 4.65
CA VAL A 204 11.96 8.75 6.10
C VAL A 204 12.52 10.13 6.41
N LYS A 205 13.63 10.51 5.78
CA LYS A 205 14.25 11.83 5.93
C LYS A 205 13.28 12.94 5.52
N VAL A 206 12.67 12.86 4.34
CA VAL A 206 11.70 13.89 3.87
C VAL A 206 10.50 14.00 4.82
N ILE A 207 9.97 12.90 5.33
CA ILE A 207 8.88 12.94 6.32
C ILE A 207 9.32 13.71 7.58
N ASN A 208 10.52 13.43 8.08
CA ASN A 208 11.05 14.06 9.29
C ASN A 208 11.46 15.52 9.06
N GLU A 209 11.90 15.91 7.85
CA GLU A 209 12.18 17.28 7.46
C GLU A 209 10.90 18.11 7.24
N THR A 210 9.73 17.50 7.22
CA THR A 210 8.44 18.16 6.97
C THR A 210 7.68 18.43 8.27
N ILE A 211 7.08 19.63 8.41
CA ILE A 211 6.20 19.96 9.52
C ILE A 211 4.86 19.23 9.32
N ILE A 212 4.19 19.45 8.19
CA ILE A 212 2.89 18.84 7.85
C ILE A 212 3.03 17.98 6.61
N ASN A 213 2.92 16.67 6.78
CA ASN A 213 2.87 15.72 5.67
C ASN A 213 1.43 15.56 5.16
N LEU A 214 1.12 15.95 3.94
CA LEU A 214 -0.19 15.67 3.36
C LEU A 214 -0.28 14.21 2.94
N ASN A 215 -1.26 13.49 3.44
CA ASN A 215 -1.55 12.12 3.04
C ASN A 215 -2.76 12.07 2.12
N LEU A 216 -2.51 12.31 0.83
CA LEU A 216 -3.55 12.35 -0.19
C LEU A 216 -3.80 10.95 -0.76
N HIS A 217 -4.98 10.42 -0.49
CA HIS A 217 -5.44 9.15 -1.03
C HIS A 217 -5.89 9.30 -2.49
N ASN A 218 -5.84 8.23 -3.26
CA ASN A 218 -6.50 8.21 -4.56
C ASN A 218 -8.02 7.98 -4.39
N ASN A 219 -8.80 8.20 -5.44
CA ASN A 219 -10.26 8.03 -5.36
C ASN A 219 -10.68 6.59 -5.06
N THR A 220 -9.91 5.60 -5.48
CA THR A 220 -10.22 4.18 -5.24
C THR A 220 -10.07 3.82 -3.78
N ASP A 221 -9.03 4.34 -3.10
CA ASP A 221 -8.81 4.14 -1.67
C ASP A 221 -9.95 4.78 -0.85
N ILE A 222 -10.36 6.00 -1.23
CA ILE A 222 -11.48 6.71 -0.57
C ILE A 222 -12.77 5.91 -0.69
N LEU A 223 -13.11 5.42 -1.89
CA LEU A 223 -14.31 4.63 -2.15
C LEU A 223 -14.30 3.27 -1.45
N ALA A 224 -13.13 2.67 -1.26
CA ALA A 224 -12.96 1.39 -0.59
C ALA A 224 -12.85 1.51 0.93
N ASP A 225 -12.92 2.72 1.48
CA ASP A 225 -12.63 2.98 2.89
C ASP A 225 -11.31 2.33 3.34
N ALA A 226 -10.26 2.50 2.52
CA ALA A 226 -8.96 1.85 2.67
C ALA A 226 -7.86 2.90 2.89
N PRO A 227 -7.36 3.10 4.10
CA PRO A 227 -6.17 3.91 4.34
C PRO A 227 -4.98 3.32 3.57
N ASN A 228 -4.21 4.19 2.94
CA ASN A 228 -3.02 3.77 2.20
C ASN A 228 -1.84 3.46 3.15
N MET A 229 -0.80 2.86 2.62
CA MET A 229 0.42 2.49 3.35
C MET A 229 1.05 3.68 4.08
N ARG A 230 1.04 4.88 3.46
CA ARG A 230 1.61 6.11 4.05
C ARG A 230 0.96 6.51 5.36
N THR A 231 -0.31 6.18 5.57
CA THR A 231 -1.00 6.43 6.84
C THR A 231 -0.24 5.82 8.01
N PHE A 232 0.33 4.65 7.82
CA PHE A 232 1.08 3.91 8.85
C PHE A 232 2.57 4.28 8.83
N GLU A 233 3.16 4.47 7.67
CA GLU A 233 4.58 4.82 7.53
C GLU A 233 4.89 6.21 8.08
N ILE A 234 4.08 7.24 7.75
CA ILE A 234 4.26 8.60 8.28
C ILE A 234 4.06 8.60 9.79
N SER A 235 3.03 7.88 10.29
CA SER A 235 2.83 7.72 11.74
C SER A 235 4.01 7.01 12.39
N GLY A 236 4.54 5.94 11.79
CA GLY A 236 5.72 5.23 12.27
C GLY A 236 6.98 6.14 12.33
N CYS A 237 7.12 7.06 11.39
CA CYS A 237 8.18 8.07 11.43
C CYS A 237 7.98 9.16 12.50
N GLY A 238 6.87 9.16 13.25
CA GLY A 238 6.53 10.26 14.15
C GLY A 238 6.24 11.55 13.39
N GLY A 239 5.87 11.45 12.10
CA GLY A 239 5.50 12.58 11.27
C GLY A 239 4.04 12.99 11.49
N PHE A 240 3.82 14.31 11.61
CA PHE A 240 2.46 14.84 11.60
C PHE A 240 1.86 14.75 10.20
N GLN A 241 0.62 14.29 10.10
CA GLN A 241 -0.05 14.18 8.81
C GLN A 241 -1.50 14.66 8.87
N ILE A 242 -1.95 15.25 7.77
CA ILE A 242 -3.36 15.56 7.49
C ILE A 242 -3.80 14.70 6.31
N ALA A 243 -4.83 13.90 6.47
CA ALA A 243 -5.28 12.92 5.48
C ALA A 243 -6.67 13.23 4.92
N ASN A 244 -7.00 12.69 3.73
CA ASN A 244 -8.39 12.71 3.28
C ASN A 244 -9.32 12.04 4.30
N SER A 245 -10.54 12.52 4.41
CA SER A 245 -11.57 11.93 5.26
C SER A 245 -11.95 10.54 4.76
N ILE A 246 -11.37 9.52 5.40
CA ILE A 246 -11.65 8.09 5.24
C ILE A 246 -12.07 7.58 6.62
N ARG A 247 -13.22 6.92 6.71
CA ARG A 247 -13.81 6.51 7.98
C ARG A 247 -12.86 5.62 8.80
N SER A 248 -12.21 4.68 8.14
CA SER A 248 -11.28 3.75 8.81
C SER A 248 -10.02 4.42 9.35
N ILE A 249 -9.61 5.59 8.88
CA ILE A 249 -8.48 6.33 9.48
C ILE A 249 -8.74 6.61 10.95
N LYS A 250 -9.93 7.08 11.29
CA LYS A 250 -10.30 7.38 12.70
C LYS A 250 -10.37 6.14 13.59
N LYS A 251 -10.60 4.96 12.98
CA LYS A 251 -10.53 3.67 13.69
C LYS A 251 -9.08 3.29 14.05
N TYR A 252 -8.13 3.56 13.17
CA TYR A 252 -6.72 3.25 13.38
C TYR A 252 -6.00 4.34 14.18
N PHE A 253 -6.28 5.60 13.87
CA PHE A 253 -5.65 6.78 14.46
C PHE A 253 -6.73 7.81 14.82
N PRO A 254 -7.35 7.70 16.01
CA PRO A 254 -8.51 8.54 16.37
C PRO A 254 -8.23 10.05 16.34
N GLN A 255 -7.00 10.46 16.64
CA GLN A 255 -6.60 11.86 16.69
C GLN A 255 -6.04 12.41 15.38
N MET A 256 -5.79 11.57 14.36
CA MET A 256 -5.26 12.04 13.07
C MET A 256 -6.20 13.04 12.42
N PRO A 257 -5.74 14.26 12.08
CA PRO A 257 -6.55 15.22 11.36
C PRO A 257 -6.95 14.71 9.97
N THR A 258 -8.23 14.93 9.62
CA THR A 258 -8.76 14.54 8.31
C THR A 258 -9.59 15.66 7.71
N PHE A 259 -9.53 15.84 6.40
CA PHE A 259 -10.24 16.87 5.64
C PHE A 259 -11.14 16.27 4.56
N SER A 260 -12.21 16.97 4.23
CA SER A 260 -13.18 16.60 3.20
C SER A 260 -13.02 17.40 1.91
N ASP A 261 -12.56 18.64 1.99
CA ASP A 261 -12.32 19.49 0.83
C ASP A 261 -11.04 20.34 0.98
N VAL A 262 -10.70 21.06 -0.08
CA VAL A 262 -9.44 21.86 -0.15
C VAL A 262 -9.50 23.10 0.75
N HIS A 263 -10.69 23.66 1.00
CA HIS A 263 -10.84 24.85 1.84
C HIS A 263 -10.56 24.47 3.31
N GLU A 264 -11.23 23.44 3.81
CA GLU A 264 -10.98 22.85 5.13
C GLU A 264 -9.50 22.48 5.32
N LEU A 265 -8.87 21.86 4.29
CA LEU A 265 -7.46 21.51 4.35
C LEU A 265 -6.57 22.75 4.52
N LYS A 266 -6.87 23.87 3.85
CA LYS A 266 -6.08 25.11 3.99
C LYS A 266 -6.19 25.69 5.40
N GLU A 267 -7.40 25.79 5.92
CA GLU A 267 -7.64 26.25 7.29
C GLU A 267 -6.89 25.39 8.32
N MET A 268 -6.91 24.07 8.14
CA MET A 268 -6.16 23.15 9.00
C MET A 268 -4.65 23.34 8.88
N VAL A 269 -4.12 23.53 7.68
CA VAL A 269 -2.68 23.78 7.48
C VAL A 269 -2.28 25.08 8.18
N ASP A 270 -3.02 26.17 7.99
CA ASP A 270 -2.73 27.46 8.62
C ASP A 270 -2.81 27.37 10.16
N TYR A 271 -3.80 26.66 10.69
CA TYR A 271 -3.95 26.38 12.12
C TYR A 271 -2.76 25.61 12.68
N TYR A 272 -2.42 24.46 12.10
CA TYR A 272 -1.37 23.62 12.63
C TYR A 272 0.03 24.23 12.46
N LEU A 273 0.29 25.00 11.44
CA LEU A 273 1.59 25.72 11.31
C LEU A 273 1.82 26.71 12.47
N SER A 274 0.76 27.13 13.17
CA SER A 274 0.83 27.99 14.36
C SER A 274 0.70 27.23 15.70
N SER A 275 0.55 25.91 15.67
CA SER A 275 0.21 25.06 16.84
C SER A 275 1.21 23.90 17.00
N SER A 276 2.50 24.21 17.22
CA SER A 276 3.58 23.21 17.28
C SER A 276 3.38 22.14 18.36
N ASP A 277 2.91 22.51 19.54
CA ASP A 277 2.71 21.57 20.66
C ASP A 277 1.65 20.51 20.35
N GLU A 278 0.58 20.89 19.64
CA GLU A 278 -0.47 19.98 19.22
C GLU A 278 0.02 19.03 18.12
N ILE A 279 0.86 19.51 17.19
CA ILE A 279 1.54 18.66 16.20
C ILE A 279 2.34 17.57 16.89
N ASP A 280 3.17 17.94 17.87
CA ASP A 280 4.04 17.00 18.58
C ASP A 280 3.22 15.96 19.37
N GLU A 281 2.17 16.39 20.06
CA GLU A 281 1.27 15.50 20.81
C GLU A 281 0.58 14.48 19.89
N ILE A 282 -0.03 14.92 18.80
CA ILE A 282 -0.73 14.04 17.84
C ILE A 282 0.26 13.08 17.18
N SER A 283 1.43 13.58 16.77
CA SER A 283 2.46 12.78 16.12
C SER A 283 2.97 11.67 17.02
N LEU A 284 3.27 11.99 18.28
CA LEU A 284 3.73 11.03 19.27
C LEU A 284 2.69 9.94 19.51
N LYS A 285 1.44 10.31 19.75
CA LYS A 285 0.33 9.36 19.97
C LYS A 285 0.11 8.44 18.77
N ASN A 286 0.17 8.98 17.55
CA ASN A 286 0.03 8.19 16.34
C ASN A 286 1.21 7.22 16.17
N GLN A 287 2.44 7.63 16.52
CA GLN A 287 3.61 6.75 16.48
C GLN A 287 3.49 5.61 17.49
N GLU A 288 3.08 5.91 18.72
CA GLU A 288 2.86 4.90 19.77
C GLU A 288 1.80 3.86 19.34
N ILE A 289 0.67 4.33 18.79
CA ILE A 289 -0.37 3.44 18.26
C ILE A 289 0.18 2.57 17.13
N CYS A 290 0.93 3.16 16.20
CA CYS A 290 1.52 2.45 15.07
C CYS A 290 2.50 1.36 15.53
N TYR A 291 3.41 1.70 16.43
CA TYR A 291 4.41 0.76 16.97
C TYR A 291 3.81 -0.34 17.85
N ARG A 292 2.71 -0.07 18.52
CA ARG A 292 2.03 -1.06 19.35
C ARG A 292 1.21 -2.06 18.55
N ASN A 293 0.54 -1.62 17.46
CA ASN A 293 -0.53 -2.39 16.85
C ASN A 293 -0.38 -2.62 15.34
N TYR A 294 0.52 -1.88 14.66
CA TYR A 294 0.55 -1.85 13.20
C TYR A 294 1.99 -1.95 12.65
N LYS A 295 2.75 -2.90 13.17
CA LYS A 295 4.03 -3.31 12.57
C LYS A 295 3.78 -4.42 11.54
N TYR A 296 4.67 -4.56 10.57
CA TYR A 296 4.58 -5.66 9.61
C TYR A 296 4.60 -7.04 10.29
N GLU A 297 5.29 -7.18 11.44
CA GLU A 297 5.25 -8.40 12.24
C GLU A 297 3.85 -8.68 12.80
N ASP A 298 3.08 -7.67 13.21
CA ASP A 298 1.71 -7.83 13.70
C ASP A 298 0.77 -8.26 12.57
N SER A 299 0.94 -7.66 11.37
CA SER A 299 0.22 -8.05 10.16
C SER A 299 0.57 -9.48 9.71
N ALA A 300 1.85 -9.85 9.76
CA ALA A 300 2.31 -11.21 9.43
C ALA A 300 1.75 -12.25 10.42
N LYS A 301 1.78 -12.00 11.73
CA LYS A 301 1.15 -12.86 12.75
C LYS A 301 -0.32 -13.08 12.45
N LYS A 302 -1.05 -12.00 12.14
CA LYS A 302 -2.46 -12.07 11.80
C LYS A 302 -2.73 -12.90 10.55
N ILE A 303 -1.84 -12.84 9.55
CA ILE A 303 -1.91 -13.73 8.39
C ILE A 303 -1.70 -15.18 8.83
N ILE A 304 -0.62 -15.48 9.57
CA ILE A 304 -0.29 -16.84 10.02
C ILE A 304 -1.44 -17.45 10.83
N GLU A 305 -2.03 -16.72 11.77
CA GLU A 305 -3.17 -17.17 12.57
C GLU A 305 -4.43 -17.49 11.73
N ASN A 306 -4.42 -17.12 10.46
CA ASN A 306 -5.52 -17.30 9.52
C ASN A 306 -5.13 -18.11 8.26
N LEU A 307 -4.04 -18.85 8.30
CA LEU A 307 -3.65 -19.83 7.28
C LEU A 307 -4.39 -21.18 7.37
#